data_6fa5b965616e4a355fd2c4498eef5614
#
_entry.id   6fa5b965616e4a355fd2c4498eef5614
#
_cell.length_a   1.000
_cell.length_b   1.000
_cell.length_c   1.000
_cell.angle_alpha   90.00
_cell.angle_beta   90.00
_cell.angle_gamma   90.00
#
_symmetry.space_group_name_H-M   'P 1'
#
loop_
_entity.id
_entity.type
_entity.pdbx_description
1 polymer ?
#
loop_
_entity_poly.entity_id
_entity_poly.type
_entity_poly.pdbx_seq_one_letter_code
_entity_poly.pdbx_strand_id
1 'polypeptide(L)'
;MEYKLDYRKTFLLGFGFLGVSFMWILYNSYVPVFLQAGNPAFDGAEGATTAGFGLSATMAGFIMTLDNIAAFFIQPVIGLLSDRTRTRFGRRMPYILAGVPVAAVAFVLIPVAVNRIPPELSGQAGELGGPLAFFMVAIGVFLLAMAAFRTPVIALMPDITPSVLRSKANGVINLMGGVGALLATFGGAALYGLGKVAPFLAGACLMVVAALVVFAAIKEPLGPAVAADEEERWWDTLKALGEIPREARNSLLLLLAAIFAWFVGYNAIETFFTSYGTFRLGVAESTASLLLGFFSLTFIAFSIPGGMLAERWGRRRTILTGLVALSVLLLLASFLPNVYAIAAILFLGGMAWALVNINSLPMIVDIAPDDRLLGTYTGLYYISGTLAAIVGPILNGWIIEATGKNYDTIFYVAPAFMLVAIGCMWFVTRGEART
;
A
#
# COMPACT_ATOMS: atom_id res chain seq x y z
N MET A 1 -14.14 23.71 -27.18
CA MET A 1 -14.90 23.63 -25.90
C MET A 1 -13.88 23.51 -24.77
N GLU A 2 -13.94 24.42 -23.80
CA GLU A 2 -13.07 24.36 -22.64
C GLU A 2 -13.61 23.26 -21.70
N TYR A 3 -12.92 22.11 -21.61
CA TYR A 3 -13.31 21.04 -20.69
C TYR A 3 -13.06 21.50 -19.25
N LYS A 4 -14.10 21.52 -18.40
CA LYS A 4 -13.98 21.81 -16.97
C LYS A 4 -14.22 20.54 -16.17
N LEU A 5 -13.37 20.28 -15.17
CA LEU A 5 -13.56 19.15 -14.26
C LEU A 5 -14.77 19.40 -13.35
N ASP A 6 -15.66 18.41 -13.30
CA ASP A 6 -16.74 18.38 -12.29
C ASP A 6 -16.15 17.89 -10.96
N TYR A 7 -15.62 18.85 -10.18
CA TYR A 7 -15.02 18.55 -8.88
C TYR A 7 -16.00 17.84 -7.94
N ARG A 8 -17.29 18.18 -7.97
CA ARG A 8 -18.29 17.54 -7.12
C ARG A 8 -18.38 16.04 -7.40
N LYS A 9 -18.52 15.66 -8.66
CA LYS A 9 -18.54 14.24 -9.06
C LYS A 9 -17.23 13.54 -8.76
N THR A 10 -16.11 14.22 -8.97
CA THR A 10 -14.78 13.65 -8.70
C THR A 10 -14.57 13.42 -7.21
N PHE A 11 -15.00 14.34 -6.34
CA PHE A 11 -14.96 14.12 -4.89
C PHE A 11 -15.90 12.99 -4.46
N LEU A 12 -17.11 12.89 -5.02
CA LEU A 12 -18.03 11.81 -4.71
C LEU A 12 -17.48 10.44 -5.14
N LEU A 13 -16.81 10.36 -6.29
CA LEU A 13 -16.05 9.18 -6.69
C LEU A 13 -14.89 8.88 -5.71
N GLY A 14 -14.24 9.93 -5.23
CA GLY A 14 -13.14 9.84 -4.26
C GLY A 14 -13.51 9.14 -2.95
N PHE A 15 -14.81 9.10 -2.57
CA PHE A 15 -15.25 8.32 -1.40
C PHE A 15 -14.94 6.83 -1.53
N GLY A 16 -14.99 6.26 -2.74
CA GLY A 16 -14.55 4.87 -2.97
C GLY A 16 -13.08 4.65 -2.61
N PHE A 17 -12.22 5.60 -3.00
CA PHE A 17 -10.79 5.56 -2.66
C PHE A 17 -10.54 5.79 -1.17
N LEU A 18 -11.30 6.70 -0.55
CA LEU A 18 -11.23 6.93 0.89
C LEU A 18 -11.56 5.65 1.67
N GLY A 19 -12.66 4.97 1.32
CA GLY A 19 -13.07 3.73 1.99
C GLY A 19 -12.06 2.60 1.80
N VAL A 20 -11.54 2.41 0.57
CA VAL A 20 -10.49 1.43 0.27
C VAL A 20 -9.24 1.69 1.11
N SER A 21 -8.75 2.93 1.12
CA SER A 21 -7.54 3.30 1.88
C SER A 21 -7.73 3.14 3.38
N PHE A 22 -8.92 3.47 3.90
CA PHE A 22 -9.25 3.30 5.32
C PHE A 22 -9.14 1.82 5.74
N MET A 23 -9.79 0.91 5.01
CA MET A 23 -9.75 -0.52 5.32
C MET A 23 -8.32 -1.07 5.19
N TRP A 24 -7.58 -0.61 4.17
CA TRP A 24 -6.23 -1.08 3.90
C TRP A 24 -5.23 -0.73 4.99
N ILE A 25 -5.29 0.52 5.50
CA ILE A 25 -4.42 0.95 6.59
C ILE A 25 -4.69 0.17 7.88
N LEU A 26 -5.97 -0.08 8.22
CA LEU A 26 -6.30 -0.90 9.40
C LEU A 26 -5.80 -2.34 9.24
N TYR A 27 -5.98 -2.93 8.05
CA TYR A 27 -5.49 -4.27 7.76
C TYR A 27 -3.97 -4.35 7.97
N ASN A 28 -3.21 -3.47 7.33
CA ASN A 28 -1.74 -3.46 7.41
C ASN A 28 -1.22 -3.16 8.82
N SER A 29 -1.93 -2.34 9.60
CA SER A 29 -1.51 -1.98 10.96
C SER A 29 -1.76 -3.09 11.99
N TYR A 30 -2.89 -3.79 11.91
CA TYR A 30 -3.30 -4.67 13.00
C TYR A 30 -3.19 -6.16 12.69
N VAL A 31 -3.35 -6.58 11.43
CA VAL A 31 -3.29 -8.01 11.07
C VAL A 31 -1.92 -8.64 11.39
N PRO A 32 -0.76 -7.99 11.11
CA PRO A 32 0.54 -8.55 11.48
C PRO A 32 0.67 -8.80 12.99
N VAL A 33 0.11 -7.91 13.82
CA VAL A 33 0.11 -8.07 15.28
C VAL A 33 -0.77 -9.25 15.68
N PHE A 34 -1.99 -9.38 15.12
CA PHE A 34 -2.89 -10.50 15.40
C PHE A 34 -2.26 -11.87 15.07
N LEU A 35 -1.48 -11.92 13.99
CA LEU A 35 -0.77 -13.15 13.60
C LEU A 35 0.35 -13.51 14.57
N GLN A 36 1.08 -12.54 15.12
CA GLN A 36 2.32 -12.73 15.87
C GLN A 36 2.14 -12.67 17.39
N ALA A 37 1.13 -11.95 17.90
CA ALA A 37 0.88 -11.79 19.34
C ALA A 37 0.72 -13.17 20.02
N GLY A 38 1.17 -13.25 21.25
CA GLY A 38 1.20 -14.49 22.05
C GLY A 38 2.39 -15.39 21.75
N ASN A 39 3.28 -15.03 20.83
CA ASN A 39 4.51 -15.79 20.63
C ASN A 39 5.40 -15.63 21.87
N PRO A 40 5.94 -16.74 22.46
CA PRO A 40 6.77 -16.67 23.67
C PRO A 40 7.99 -15.75 23.58
N ALA A 41 8.46 -15.45 22.38
CA ALA A 41 9.52 -14.45 22.19
C ALA A 41 9.06 -13.01 22.50
N PHE A 42 7.77 -12.80 22.62
CA PHE A 42 7.12 -11.53 22.95
C PHE A 42 6.50 -11.54 24.36
N ASP A 43 6.60 -12.66 25.09
CA ASP A 43 6.14 -12.80 26.46
C ASP A 43 6.99 -11.90 27.38
N GLY A 44 6.50 -10.75 27.69
CA GLY A 44 7.20 -9.70 28.44
C GLY A 44 7.07 -8.30 27.84
N ALA A 45 6.48 -8.20 26.65
CA ALA A 45 6.13 -6.92 26.07
C ALA A 45 4.94 -6.32 26.85
N GLU A 46 5.20 -5.37 27.74
CA GLU A 46 4.16 -4.67 28.54
C GLU A 46 3.08 -4.00 27.67
N GLY A 47 3.36 -3.77 26.38
CA GLY A 47 2.45 -3.17 25.41
C GLY A 47 1.53 -4.16 24.68
N ALA A 48 1.77 -5.47 24.77
CA ALA A 48 0.97 -6.48 24.10
C ALA A 48 -0.36 -6.70 24.84
N THR A 49 -1.41 -6.02 24.38
CA THR A 49 -2.78 -6.13 24.94
C THR A 49 -3.63 -7.16 24.21
N THR A 50 -3.11 -7.72 23.12
CA THR A 50 -3.84 -8.57 22.19
C THR A 50 -3.42 -10.02 22.33
N ALA A 51 -4.38 -10.92 22.57
CA ALA A 51 -4.21 -12.34 22.29
C ALA A 51 -4.06 -12.54 20.78
N GLY A 52 -3.22 -13.46 20.36
CA GLY A 52 -2.95 -13.73 18.95
C GLY A 52 -2.58 -15.19 18.70
N PHE A 53 -2.21 -15.48 17.45
CA PHE A 53 -1.95 -16.83 16.99
C PHE A 53 -0.50 -17.31 17.24
N GLY A 54 0.41 -16.40 17.62
CA GLY A 54 1.82 -16.74 17.90
C GLY A 54 2.61 -17.22 16.69
N LEU A 55 2.17 -16.85 15.47
CA LEU A 55 2.85 -17.25 14.25
C LEU A 55 4.22 -16.58 14.14
N SER A 56 5.13 -17.22 13.41
CA SER A 56 6.44 -16.65 13.11
C SER A 56 6.34 -15.37 12.26
N ALA A 57 7.32 -14.49 12.37
CA ALA A 57 7.39 -13.30 11.54
C ALA A 57 7.44 -13.63 10.03
N THR A 58 8.10 -14.74 9.66
CA THR A 58 8.13 -15.24 8.27
C THR A 58 6.72 -15.60 7.78
N MET A 59 5.96 -16.33 8.59
CA MET A 59 4.59 -16.72 8.23
C MET A 59 3.67 -15.49 8.17
N ALA A 60 3.80 -14.57 9.11
CA ALA A 60 3.07 -13.31 9.08
C ALA A 60 3.40 -12.51 7.82
N GLY A 61 4.68 -12.36 7.49
CA GLY A 61 5.13 -11.71 6.26
C GLY A 61 4.56 -12.38 5.01
N PHE A 62 4.55 -13.72 4.93
CA PHE A 62 3.95 -14.45 3.82
C PHE A 62 2.44 -14.18 3.71
N ILE A 63 1.70 -14.25 4.83
CA ILE A 63 0.25 -13.99 4.84
C ILE A 63 -0.04 -12.55 4.38
N MET A 64 0.79 -11.59 4.80
CA MET A 64 0.66 -10.19 4.38
C MET A 64 0.94 -9.95 2.90
N THR A 65 1.58 -10.89 2.18
CA THR A 65 1.80 -10.77 0.74
C THR A 65 0.67 -11.38 -0.10
N LEU A 66 -0.26 -12.12 0.51
CA LEU A 66 -1.35 -12.78 -0.22
C LEU A 66 -2.23 -11.81 -0.99
N ASP A 67 -2.38 -10.59 -0.50
CA ASP A 67 -3.09 -9.51 -1.17
C ASP A 67 -2.45 -9.12 -2.49
N ASN A 68 -1.12 -8.95 -2.49
CA ASN A 68 -0.35 -8.58 -3.68
C ASN A 68 -0.35 -9.73 -4.71
N ILE A 69 -0.25 -10.97 -4.22
CA ILE A 69 -0.36 -12.16 -5.06
C ILE A 69 -1.76 -12.25 -5.67
N ALA A 70 -2.81 -12.11 -4.85
CA ALA A 70 -4.20 -12.13 -5.30
C ALA A 70 -4.47 -10.98 -6.29
N ALA A 71 -4.00 -9.78 -5.98
CA ALA A 71 -4.15 -8.61 -6.84
C ALA A 71 -3.50 -8.83 -8.21
N PHE A 72 -2.29 -9.40 -8.25
CA PHE A 72 -1.55 -9.65 -9.48
C PHE A 72 -2.33 -10.55 -10.46
N PHE A 73 -3.02 -11.59 -9.97
CA PHE A 73 -3.77 -12.51 -10.81
C PHE A 73 -5.23 -12.09 -11.01
N ILE A 74 -5.89 -11.57 -9.98
CA ILE A 74 -7.34 -11.33 -9.99
C ILE A 74 -7.69 -10.00 -10.64
N GLN A 75 -6.90 -8.93 -10.39
CA GLN A 75 -7.25 -7.60 -10.89
C GLN A 75 -7.34 -7.52 -12.43
N PRO A 76 -6.42 -8.10 -13.23
CA PRO A 76 -6.57 -8.13 -14.69
C PRO A 76 -7.82 -8.88 -15.15
N VAL A 77 -8.12 -10.02 -14.50
CA VAL A 77 -9.31 -10.83 -14.83
C VAL A 77 -10.58 -10.05 -14.52
N ILE A 78 -10.69 -9.44 -13.35
CA ILE A 78 -11.85 -8.63 -12.98
C ILE A 78 -11.96 -7.37 -13.85
N GLY A 79 -10.82 -6.75 -14.21
CA GLY A 79 -10.78 -5.66 -15.16
C GLY A 79 -11.48 -6.04 -16.47
N LEU A 80 -11.03 -7.13 -17.09
CA LEU A 80 -11.59 -7.65 -18.34
C LEU A 80 -13.07 -8.05 -18.20
N LEU A 81 -13.44 -8.76 -17.13
CA LEU A 81 -14.82 -9.16 -16.87
C LEU A 81 -15.72 -7.94 -16.71
N SER A 82 -15.29 -6.93 -15.94
CA SER A 82 -16.07 -5.72 -15.73
C SER A 82 -16.21 -4.89 -17.01
N ASP A 83 -15.21 -4.89 -17.90
CA ASP A 83 -15.29 -4.24 -19.20
C ASP A 83 -16.36 -4.87 -20.13
N ARG A 84 -16.54 -6.19 -20.03
CA ARG A 84 -17.52 -6.97 -20.82
C ARG A 84 -18.92 -6.96 -20.20
N THR A 85 -19.05 -6.62 -18.94
CA THR A 85 -20.33 -6.63 -18.21
C THR A 85 -21.25 -5.53 -18.73
N ARG A 86 -22.53 -5.84 -18.91
CA ARG A 86 -23.60 -4.92 -19.32
C ARG A 86 -24.80 -5.09 -18.42
N THR A 87 -25.03 -4.12 -17.54
CA THR A 87 -26.21 -4.12 -16.66
C THR A 87 -26.88 -2.75 -16.65
N ARG A 88 -28.11 -2.70 -16.12
CA ARG A 88 -28.84 -1.44 -15.92
C ARG A 88 -28.13 -0.45 -14.99
N PHE A 89 -27.18 -0.92 -14.18
CA PHE A 89 -26.42 -0.10 -13.23
C PHE A 89 -25.07 0.37 -13.81
N GLY A 90 -24.71 -0.07 -15.00
CA GLY A 90 -23.41 0.13 -15.62
C GLY A 90 -22.59 -1.17 -15.68
N ARG A 91 -21.32 -1.04 -16.00
CA ARG A 91 -20.38 -2.18 -16.16
C ARG A 91 -19.54 -2.43 -14.89
N ARG A 92 -19.17 -1.37 -14.15
CA ARG A 92 -18.33 -1.44 -12.94
C ARG A 92 -19.15 -1.63 -11.68
N MET A 93 -20.31 -0.97 -11.61
CA MET A 93 -21.15 -0.89 -10.44
C MET A 93 -21.58 -2.24 -9.85
N PRO A 94 -21.93 -3.28 -10.65
CA PRO A 94 -22.30 -4.59 -10.11
C PRO A 94 -21.21 -5.24 -9.25
N TYR A 95 -19.94 -5.08 -9.66
CA TYR A 95 -18.80 -5.63 -8.93
C TYR A 95 -18.57 -4.88 -7.60
N ILE A 96 -18.79 -3.57 -7.60
CA ILE A 96 -18.69 -2.74 -6.39
C ILE A 96 -19.79 -3.12 -5.40
N LEU A 97 -21.04 -3.18 -5.89
CA LEU A 97 -22.21 -3.48 -5.04
C LEU A 97 -22.21 -4.90 -4.48
N ALA A 98 -21.62 -5.87 -5.21
CA ALA A 98 -21.48 -7.23 -4.73
C ALA A 98 -20.23 -7.41 -3.84
N GLY A 99 -19.09 -6.84 -4.24
CA GLY A 99 -17.83 -7.02 -3.54
C GLY A 99 -17.74 -6.29 -2.21
N VAL A 100 -18.26 -5.05 -2.14
CA VAL A 100 -18.16 -4.23 -0.91
C VAL A 100 -18.85 -4.87 0.30
N PRO A 101 -20.11 -5.35 0.24
CA PRO A 101 -20.73 -6.01 1.39
C PRO A 101 -19.99 -7.26 1.85
N VAL A 102 -19.49 -8.08 0.89
CA VAL A 102 -18.71 -9.28 1.22
C VAL A 102 -17.39 -8.89 1.90
N ALA A 103 -16.68 -7.91 1.36
CA ALA A 103 -15.45 -7.39 1.97
C ALA A 103 -15.72 -6.79 3.36
N ALA A 104 -16.78 -6.01 3.53
CA ALA A 104 -17.15 -5.38 4.79
C ALA A 104 -17.42 -6.42 5.89
N VAL A 105 -18.21 -7.44 5.58
CA VAL A 105 -18.47 -8.54 6.54
C VAL A 105 -17.19 -9.28 6.87
N ALA A 106 -16.43 -9.73 5.87
CA ALA A 106 -15.19 -10.46 6.09
C ALA A 106 -14.17 -9.63 6.89
N PHE A 107 -14.09 -8.32 6.65
CA PHE A 107 -13.21 -7.40 7.36
C PHE A 107 -13.52 -7.35 8.87
N VAL A 108 -14.78 -7.29 9.25
CA VAL A 108 -15.21 -7.32 10.66
C VAL A 108 -14.94 -8.69 11.29
N LEU A 109 -15.05 -9.77 10.53
CA LEU A 109 -14.78 -11.12 11.03
C LEU A 109 -13.31 -11.36 11.39
N ILE A 110 -12.37 -10.60 10.85
CA ILE A 110 -10.94 -10.69 11.18
C ILE A 110 -10.71 -10.48 12.69
N PRO A 111 -11.01 -9.31 13.30
CA PRO A 111 -10.81 -9.11 14.74
C PRO A 111 -11.79 -9.95 15.59
N VAL A 112 -12.96 -10.33 15.08
CA VAL A 112 -13.86 -11.25 15.78
C VAL A 112 -13.23 -12.62 15.97
N ALA A 113 -12.46 -13.12 14.99
CA ALA A 113 -11.72 -14.37 15.14
C ALA A 113 -10.68 -14.28 16.27
N VAL A 114 -9.97 -13.16 16.35
CA VAL A 114 -8.97 -12.91 17.41
C VAL A 114 -9.62 -12.83 18.80
N ASN A 115 -10.79 -12.19 18.90
CA ASN A 115 -11.53 -12.12 20.18
C ASN A 115 -12.06 -13.49 20.68
N ARG A 116 -12.04 -14.52 19.82
CA ARG A 116 -12.40 -15.90 20.21
C ARG A 116 -11.21 -16.71 20.74
N ILE A 117 -10.01 -16.15 20.76
CA ILE A 117 -8.83 -16.80 21.30
C ILE A 117 -8.91 -16.76 22.83
N PRO A 118 -8.97 -17.92 23.53
CA PRO A 118 -8.87 -17.94 24.97
C PRO A 118 -7.50 -17.40 25.41
N PRO A 119 -7.44 -16.52 26.44
CA PRO A 119 -6.17 -15.94 26.89
C PRO A 119 -5.09 -16.99 27.19
N GLU A 120 -5.50 -18.16 27.71
CA GLU A 120 -4.60 -19.26 28.10
C GLU A 120 -3.97 -19.95 26.88
N LEU A 121 -4.61 -19.88 25.71
CA LEU A 121 -4.16 -20.47 24.47
C LEU A 121 -3.49 -19.47 23.54
N SER A 122 -3.37 -18.20 23.97
CA SER A 122 -2.69 -17.18 23.15
C SER A 122 -1.27 -17.63 22.80
N GLY A 123 -0.94 -17.59 21.51
CA GLY A 123 0.37 -18.00 20.99
C GLY A 123 0.53 -19.50 20.72
N GLN A 124 -0.45 -20.31 21.07
CA GLN A 124 -0.42 -21.76 20.84
C GLN A 124 -1.14 -22.13 19.53
N ALA A 125 -0.55 -21.74 18.38
CA ALA A 125 -1.17 -21.93 17.06
C ALA A 125 -1.67 -23.36 16.81
N GLY A 126 -0.99 -24.38 17.36
CA GLY A 126 -1.38 -25.80 17.25
C GLY A 126 -2.72 -26.12 17.90
N GLU A 127 -3.04 -25.47 19.02
CA GLU A 127 -4.30 -25.64 19.75
C GLU A 127 -5.42 -24.73 19.20
N LEU A 128 -5.06 -23.72 18.43
CA LEU A 128 -5.97 -22.72 17.86
C LEU A 128 -6.45 -23.06 16.43
N GLY A 129 -6.43 -24.32 16.02
CA GLY A 129 -6.77 -24.72 14.64
C GLY A 129 -8.10 -24.17 14.13
N GLY A 130 -9.16 -24.20 14.94
CA GLY A 130 -10.47 -23.65 14.59
C GLY A 130 -10.48 -22.12 14.45
N PRO A 131 -10.07 -21.35 15.47
CA PRO A 131 -9.94 -19.90 15.38
C PRO A 131 -9.00 -19.43 14.26
N LEU A 132 -7.87 -20.10 14.04
CA LEU A 132 -6.92 -19.79 12.99
C LEU A 132 -7.54 -20.04 11.60
N ALA A 133 -8.20 -21.16 11.40
CA ALA A 133 -8.89 -21.44 10.12
C ALA A 133 -9.97 -20.40 9.84
N PHE A 134 -10.76 -20.01 10.85
CA PHE A 134 -11.77 -18.96 10.70
C PHE A 134 -11.15 -17.60 10.35
N PHE A 135 -10.05 -17.24 11.01
CA PHE A 135 -9.28 -16.02 10.73
C PHE A 135 -8.72 -16.02 9.29
N MET A 136 -8.11 -17.12 8.85
CA MET A 136 -7.56 -17.26 7.50
C MET A 136 -8.65 -17.22 6.42
N VAL A 137 -9.81 -17.83 6.68
CA VAL A 137 -10.96 -17.73 5.77
C VAL A 137 -11.46 -16.28 5.69
N ALA A 138 -11.59 -15.58 6.84
CA ALA A 138 -11.99 -14.18 6.87
C ALA A 138 -11.02 -13.30 6.07
N ILE A 139 -9.71 -13.45 6.26
CA ILE A 139 -8.68 -12.75 5.46
C ILE A 139 -8.81 -13.12 3.99
N GLY A 140 -8.86 -14.39 3.63
CA GLY A 140 -8.97 -14.84 2.25
C GLY A 140 -10.17 -14.25 1.53
N VAL A 141 -11.36 -14.32 2.16
CA VAL A 141 -12.59 -13.73 1.60
C VAL A 141 -12.46 -12.20 1.48
N PHE A 142 -11.90 -11.53 2.49
CA PHE A 142 -11.66 -10.09 2.45
C PHE A 142 -10.75 -9.70 1.28
N LEU A 143 -9.60 -10.35 1.13
CA LEU A 143 -8.62 -10.03 0.09
C LEU A 143 -9.16 -10.31 -1.32
N LEU A 144 -9.87 -11.42 -1.51
CA LEU A 144 -10.52 -11.74 -2.79
C LEU A 144 -11.61 -10.74 -3.15
N ALA A 145 -12.48 -10.40 -2.19
CA ALA A 145 -13.52 -9.41 -2.40
C ALA A 145 -12.92 -8.01 -2.66
N MET A 146 -11.86 -7.62 -1.91
CA MET A 146 -11.14 -6.37 -2.11
C MET A 146 -10.52 -6.31 -3.52
N ALA A 147 -9.83 -7.35 -3.97
CA ALA A 147 -9.28 -7.43 -5.32
C ALA A 147 -10.37 -7.32 -6.40
N ALA A 148 -11.54 -7.92 -6.17
CA ALA A 148 -12.65 -7.91 -7.09
C ALA A 148 -13.32 -6.55 -7.25
N PHE A 149 -13.51 -5.77 -6.18
CA PHE A 149 -14.20 -4.47 -6.30
C PHE A 149 -13.25 -3.27 -6.46
N ARG A 150 -12.00 -3.35 -5.97
CA ARG A 150 -11.03 -2.25 -6.06
C ARG A 150 -10.72 -1.87 -7.50
N THR A 151 -10.52 -2.85 -8.38
CA THR A 151 -10.24 -2.60 -9.81
C THR A 151 -11.38 -1.83 -10.49
N PRO A 152 -12.67 -2.22 -10.39
CA PRO A 152 -13.79 -1.42 -10.85
C PRO A 152 -13.86 -0.01 -10.26
N VAL A 153 -13.57 0.19 -8.97
CA VAL A 153 -13.54 1.52 -8.34
C VAL A 153 -12.48 2.40 -9.00
N ILE A 154 -11.28 1.87 -9.24
CA ILE A 154 -10.20 2.61 -9.90
C ILE A 154 -10.57 2.93 -11.36
N ALA A 155 -11.16 1.98 -12.08
CA ALA A 155 -11.52 2.12 -13.48
C ALA A 155 -12.70 3.09 -13.71
N LEU A 156 -13.53 3.36 -12.70
CA LEU A 156 -14.60 4.36 -12.79
C LEU A 156 -14.06 5.76 -13.12
N MET A 157 -12.88 6.14 -12.63
CA MET A 157 -12.34 7.47 -12.85
C MET A 157 -12.09 7.77 -14.33
N PRO A 158 -11.31 6.96 -15.07
CA PRO A 158 -11.11 7.20 -16.51
C PRO A 158 -12.38 6.99 -17.34
N ASP A 159 -13.35 6.18 -16.86
CA ASP A 159 -14.62 5.95 -17.57
C ASP A 159 -15.54 7.19 -17.60
N ILE A 160 -15.48 8.03 -16.54
CA ILE A 160 -16.34 9.22 -16.42
C ILE A 160 -15.60 10.54 -16.67
N THR A 161 -14.27 10.49 -16.85
CA THR A 161 -13.42 11.69 -16.96
C THR A 161 -12.76 11.77 -18.34
N PRO A 162 -12.95 12.88 -19.09
CA PRO A 162 -12.23 13.09 -20.34
C PRO A 162 -10.70 13.02 -20.15
N SER A 163 -9.98 12.49 -21.16
CA SER A 163 -8.53 12.24 -21.08
C SER A 163 -7.73 13.45 -20.62
N VAL A 164 -8.06 14.64 -21.13
CA VAL A 164 -7.39 15.92 -20.79
C VAL A 164 -7.51 16.29 -19.30
N LEU A 165 -8.54 15.80 -18.61
CA LEU A 165 -8.81 16.12 -17.20
C LEU A 165 -8.43 14.99 -16.22
N ARG A 166 -8.00 13.81 -16.73
CA ARG A 166 -7.69 12.63 -15.89
C ARG A 166 -6.64 12.91 -14.85
N SER A 167 -5.58 13.68 -15.17
CA SER A 167 -4.55 14.03 -14.19
C SER A 167 -5.09 14.83 -13.00
N LYS A 168 -5.97 15.80 -13.28
CA LYS A 168 -6.62 16.61 -12.23
C LYS A 168 -7.58 15.75 -11.38
N ALA A 169 -8.36 14.88 -12.04
CA ALA A 169 -9.27 13.95 -11.34
C ALA A 169 -8.47 12.97 -10.46
N ASN A 170 -7.37 12.41 -10.97
CA ASN A 170 -6.48 11.53 -10.21
C ASN A 170 -5.91 12.21 -8.96
N GLY A 171 -5.55 13.49 -9.05
CA GLY A 171 -5.12 14.28 -7.88
C GLY A 171 -6.19 14.34 -6.78
N VAL A 172 -7.45 14.57 -7.15
CA VAL A 172 -8.57 14.63 -6.19
C VAL A 172 -8.84 13.27 -5.54
N ILE A 173 -8.89 12.18 -6.31
CA ILE A 173 -9.14 10.85 -5.76
C ILE A 173 -8.01 10.34 -4.87
N ASN A 174 -6.76 10.64 -5.22
CA ASN A 174 -5.60 10.31 -4.37
C ASN A 174 -5.60 11.14 -3.07
N LEU A 175 -6.01 12.41 -3.12
CA LEU A 175 -6.21 13.20 -1.91
C LEU A 175 -7.27 12.55 -1.00
N MET A 176 -8.39 12.10 -1.55
CA MET A 176 -9.44 11.40 -0.78
C MET A 176 -8.92 10.08 -0.21
N GLY A 177 -8.10 9.33 -0.96
CA GLY A 177 -7.40 8.15 -0.45
C GLY A 177 -6.48 8.48 0.72
N GLY A 178 -5.70 9.57 0.61
CA GLY A 178 -4.85 10.08 1.69
C GLY A 178 -5.65 10.48 2.94
N VAL A 179 -6.78 11.15 2.76
CA VAL A 179 -7.71 11.47 3.86
C VAL A 179 -8.21 10.18 4.54
N GLY A 180 -8.58 9.16 3.75
CA GLY A 180 -8.99 7.85 4.26
C GLY A 180 -7.89 7.19 5.10
N ALA A 181 -6.64 7.24 4.63
CA ALA A 181 -5.49 6.72 5.35
C ALA A 181 -5.27 7.45 6.70
N LEU A 182 -5.33 8.78 6.71
CA LEU A 182 -5.20 9.56 7.95
C LEU A 182 -6.36 9.28 8.92
N LEU A 183 -7.58 9.21 8.44
CA LEU A 183 -8.73 8.85 9.28
C LEU A 183 -8.61 7.45 9.86
N ALA A 184 -8.10 6.47 9.09
CA ALA A 184 -7.83 5.12 9.58
C ALA A 184 -6.76 5.12 10.66
N THR A 185 -5.67 5.84 10.46
CA THR A 185 -4.56 5.87 11.40
C THR A 185 -4.95 6.54 12.72
N PHE A 186 -5.46 7.77 12.66
CA PHE A 186 -5.79 8.53 13.88
C PHE A 186 -7.13 8.12 14.48
N GLY A 187 -8.17 8.01 13.66
CA GLY A 187 -9.50 7.58 14.09
C GLY A 187 -9.53 6.09 14.45
N GLY A 188 -8.86 5.25 13.67
CA GLY A 188 -8.74 3.82 13.94
C GLY A 188 -8.03 3.54 15.26
N ALA A 189 -6.95 4.25 15.58
CA ALA A 189 -6.26 4.11 16.85
C ALA A 189 -7.13 4.53 18.04
N ALA A 190 -7.88 5.63 17.92
CA ALA A 190 -8.83 6.06 18.94
C ALA A 190 -9.95 5.03 19.16
N LEU A 191 -10.51 4.49 18.08
CA LEU A 191 -11.54 3.46 18.14
C LEU A 191 -11.01 2.11 18.69
N TYR A 192 -9.74 1.79 18.47
CA TYR A 192 -9.13 0.57 19.00
C TYR A 192 -9.14 0.53 20.52
N GLY A 193 -9.07 1.69 21.18
CA GLY A 193 -9.24 1.83 22.63
C GLY A 193 -10.63 1.41 23.14
N LEU A 194 -11.66 1.40 22.28
CA LEU A 194 -13.00 0.91 22.61
C LEU A 194 -13.14 -0.61 22.39
N GLY A 195 -12.17 -1.22 21.72
CA GLY A 195 -12.12 -2.65 21.42
C GLY A 195 -11.63 -2.92 20.00
N LYS A 196 -10.98 -4.06 19.80
CA LYS A 196 -10.34 -4.47 18.54
C LYS A 196 -11.29 -4.47 17.33
N VAL A 197 -12.58 -4.75 17.54
CA VAL A 197 -13.60 -4.80 16.48
C VAL A 197 -14.05 -3.40 16.04
N ALA A 198 -13.99 -2.41 16.94
CA ALA A 198 -14.55 -1.08 16.68
C ALA A 198 -13.98 -0.37 15.44
N PRO A 199 -12.65 -0.29 15.22
CA PRO A 199 -12.10 0.34 14.03
C PRO A 199 -12.45 -0.42 12.75
N PHE A 200 -12.49 -1.76 12.79
CA PHE A 200 -12.85 -2.58 11.63
C PHE A 200 -14.34 -2.42 11.28
N LEU A 201 -15.22 -2.34 12.27
CA LEU A 201 -16.63 -2.06 12.06
C LEU A 201 -16.83 -0.65 11.47
N ALA A 202 -16.13 0.36 11.99
CA ALA A 202 -16.18 1.72 11.45
C ALA A 202 -15.69 1.75 9.98
N GLY A 203 -14.62 1.03 9.65
CA GLY A 203 -14.10 0.91 8.29
C GLY A 203 -15.09 0.20 7.35
N ALA A 204 -15.70 -0.88 7.82
CA ALA A 204 -16.75 -1.58 7.07
C ALA A 204 -17.97 -0.69 6.80
N CYS A 205 -18.48 0.01 7.80
CA CYS A 205 -19.58 0.97 7.65
C CYS A 205 -19.21 2.11 6.69
N LEU A 206 -18.02 2.69 6.85
CA LEU A 206 -17.52 3.76 5.99
C LEU A 206 -17.44 3.31 4.53
N MET A 207 -16.92 2.10 4.27
CA MET A 207 -16.82 1.57 2.91
C MET A 207 -18.19 1.30 2.29
N VAL A 208 -19.14 0.76 3.05
CA VAL A 208 -20.53 0.56 2.57
C VAL A 208 -21.16 1.91 2.24
N VAL A 209 -21.04 2.90 3.12
CA VAL A 209 -21.54 4.27 2.87
C VAL A 209 -20.86 4.87 1.63
N ALA A 210 -19.55 4.72 1.50
CA ALA A 210 -18.79 5.19 0.35
C ALA A 210 -19.31 4.56 -0.97
N ALA A 211 -19.54 3.25 -0.98
CA ALA A 211 -20.07 2.55 -2.15
C ALA A 211 -21.49 3.04 -2.50
N LEU A 212 -22.34 3.26 -1.50
CA LEU A 212 -23.71 3.80 -1.71
C LEU A 212 -23.65 5.24 -2.25
N VAL A 213 -22.74 6.07 -1.76
CA VAL A 213 -22.52 7.44 -2.27
C VAL A 213 -22.06 7.39 -3.73
N VAL A 214 -21.10 6.54 -4.05
CA VAL A 214 -20.63 6.38 -5.44
C VAL A 214 -21.77 5.89 -6.33
N PHE A 215 -22.53 4.88 -5.89
CA PHE A 215 -23.67 4.35 -6.63
C PHE A 215 -24.75 5.42 -6.91
N ALA A 216 -25.09 6.22 -5.91
CA ALA A 216 -26.12 7.25 -6.03
C ALA A 216 -25.68 8.45 -6.90
N ALA A 217 -24.38 8.79 -6.83
CA ALA A 217 -23.84 10.00 -7.46
C ALA A 217 -23.29 9.78 -8.87
N ILE A 218 -22.77 8.59 -9.15
CA ILE A 218 -22.06 8.29 -10.39
C ILE A 218 -22.95 7.45 -11.30
N LYS A 219 -23.32 8.02 -12.43
CA LYS A 219 -23.99 7.29 -13.52
C LYS A 219 -22.92 6.93 -14.55
N GLU A 220 -22.68 5.65 -14.73
CA GLU A 220 -21.79 5.16 -15.76
C GLU A 220 -22.39 5.42 -17.16
N PRO A 221 -21.59 5.89 -18.14
CA PRO A 221 -22.05 5.95 -19.50
C PRO A 221 -22.25 4.53 -20.04
N LEU A 222 -23.46 4.25 -20.56
CA LEU A 222 -23.84 2.97 -21.18
C LEU A 222 -23.28 2.80 -22.60
N GLY A 223 -22.38 3.68 -23.04
CA GLY A 223 -21.77 3.65 -24.36
C GLY A 223 -20.90 2.41 -24.58
N PRO A 224 -20.57 2.08 -25.88
CA PRO A 224 -19.58 1.08 -26.15
C PRO A 224 -18.30 1.43 -25.39
N ALA A 225 -17.64 0.40 -24.85
CA ALA A 225 -16.26 0.59 -24.43
C ALA A 225 -15.55 1.28 -25.60
N VAL A 226 -14.88 2.40 -25.37
CA VAL A 226 -13.83 2.84 -26.27
C VAL A 226 -13.01 1.58 -26.48
N ALA A 227 -12.93 1.09 -27.73
CA ALA A 227 -12.16 -0.08 -28.03
C ALA A 227 -10.84 0.12 -27.34
N ALA A 228 -10.53 -0.73 -26.39
CA ALA A 228 -9.19 -0.78 -25.85
C ALA A 228 -8.36 -1.08 -27.11
N ASP A 229 -7.65 -0.08 -27.59
CA ASP A 229 -6.64 -0.28 -28.60
C ASP A 229 -5.79 -1.42 -28.07
N GLU A 230 -5.76 -2.52 -28.81
CA GLU A 230 -5.10 -3.79 -28.63
C GLU A 230 -4.60 -4.04 -27.17
N GLU A 231 -5.18 -5.06 -26.55
CA GLU A 231 -4.81 -5.52 -25.21
C GLU A 231 -3.27 -5.57 -25.10
N GLU A 232 -2.65 -4.49 -24.56
CA GLU A 232 -1.26 -4.58 -24.12
C GLU A 232 -1.22 -5.60 -22.99
N ARG A 233 -0.91 -6.84 -23.36
CA ARG A 233 -0.69 -7.91 -22.40
C ARG A 233 0.58 -7.59 -21.64
N TRP A 234 0.60 -7.84 -20.34
CA TRP A 234 1.80 -7.64 -19.51
C TRP A 234 3.08 -8.33 -20.11
N TRP A 235 2.93 -9.39 -20.90
CA TRP A 235 4.04 -9.98 -21.67
C TRP A 235 4.57 -9.06 -22.78
N ASP A 236 3.73 -8.26 -23.37
CA ASP A 236 4.14 -7.30 -24.42
C ASP A 236 4.92 -6.17 -23.77
N THR A 237 4.57 -5.81 -22.51
CA THR A 237 5.38 -4.94 -21.65
C THR A 237 6.78 -5.51 -21.44
N LEU A 238 6.92 -6.82 -21.22
CA LEU A 238 8.23 -7.46 -21.07
C LEU A 238 8.99 -7.59 -22.40
N LYS A 239 8.31 -7.85 -23.53
CA LYS A 239 8.95 -7.88 -24.85
C LYS A 239 9.48 -6.52 -25.27
N ALA A 240 8.78 -5.43 -24.95
CA ALA A 240 9.21 -4.08 -25.24
C ALA A 240 10.59 -3.74 -24.60
N LEU A 241 11.00 -4.44 -23.54
CA LEU A 241 12.36 -4.32 -22.99
C LEU A 241 13.46 -4.69 -24.00
N GLY A 242 13.18 -5.61 -24.92
CA GLY A 242 14.10 -6.02 -25.98
C GLY A 242 14.32 -4.97 -27.07
N GLU A 243 13.34 -4.09 -27.28
CA GLU A 243 13.32 -3.08 -28.33
C GLU A 243 13.93 -1.73 -27.89
N ILE A 244 14.19 -1.58 -26.58
CA ILE A 244 14.73 -0.34 -25.99
C ILE A 244 16.20 -0.17 -26.40
N PRO A 245 16.63 1.02 -26.85
CA PRO A 245 18.04 1.32 -27.07
C PRO A 245 18.91 1.00 -25.85
N ARG A 246 20.09 0.39 -26.06
CA ARG A 246 20.95 -0.12 -24.99
C ARG A 246 21.21 0.88 -23.86
N GLU A 247 21.45 2.15 -24.20
CA GLU A 247 21.72 3.19 -23.21
C GLU A 247 20.48 3.53 -22.34
N ALA A 248 19.31 3.61 -22.94
CA ALA A 248 18.04 3.83 -22.22
C ALA A 248 17.67 2.60 -21.38
N ARG A 249 17.94 1.39 -21.91
CA ARG A 249 17.69 0.12 -21.22
C ARG A 249 18.50 -0.01 -19.93
N ASN A 250 19.78 0.36 -19.93
CA ASN A 250 20.62 0.30 -18.73
C ASN A 250 20.10 1.24 -17.64
N SER A 251 19.76 2.48 -17.98
CA SER A 251 19.17 3.43 -17.03
C SER A 251 17.82 2.95 -16.51
N LEU A 252 16.98 2.35 -17.37
CA LEU A 252 15.69 1.78 -16.98
C LEU A 252 15.86 0.60 -16.00
N LEU A 253 16.73 -0.36 -16.34
CA LEU A 253 16.96 -1.53 -15.48
C LEU A 253 17.53 -1.13 -14.11
N LEU A 254 18.48 -0.19 -14.07
CA LEU A 254 19.00 0.34 -12.82
C LEU A 254 17.95 1.07 -11.99
N LEU A 255 17.08 1.84 -12.64
CA LEU A 255 16.00 2.54 -11.96
C LEU A 255 14.94 1.55 -11.44
N LEU A 256 14.58 0.53 -12.21
CA LEU A 256 13.68 -0.55 -11.75
C LEU A 256 14.27 -1.32 -10.57
N ALA A 257 15.57 -1.63 -10.62
CA ALA A 257 16.26 -2.27 -9.50
C ALA A 257 16.30 -1.37 -8.26
N ALA A 258 16.51 -0.06 -8.43
CA ALA A 258 16.44 0.90 -7.34
C ALA A 258 15.03 0.95 -6.74
N ILE A 259 13.98 1.00 -7.58
CA ILE A 259 12.57 0.99 -7.16
C ILE A 259 12.27 -0.28 -6.36
N PHE A 260 12.65 -1.44 -6.88
CA PHE A 260 12.52 -2.70 -6.17
C PHE A 260 13.19 -2.63 -4.79
N ALA A 261 14.44 -2.19 -4.75
CA ALA A 261 15.20 -2.14 -3.51
C ALA A 261 14.56 -1.20 -2.46
N TRP A 262 14.25 0.05 -2.81
CA TRP A 262 13.66 0.94 -1.81
C TRP A 262 12.25 0.52 -1.36
N PHE A 263 11.44 -0.11 -2.25
CA PHE A 263 10.16 -0.64 -1.83
C PHE A 263 10.29 -1.89 -0.95
N VAL A 264 11.32 -2.73 -1.12
CA VAL A 264 11.63 -3.81 -0.16
C VAL A 264 11.92 -3.22 1.22
N GLY A 265 12.75 -2.16 1.29
CA GLY A 265 13.02 -1.45 2.55
C GLY A 265 11.78 -0.79 3.14
N TYR A 266 10.95 -0.15 2.32
CA TYR A 266 9.68 0.46 2.76
C TYR A 266 8.73 -0.59 3.35
N ASN A 267 8.51 -1.70 2.63
CA ASN A 267 7.63 -2.78 3.08
C ASN A 267 8.12 -3.46 4.37
N ALA A 268 9.45 -3.46 4.64
CA ALA A 268 9.97 -3.91 5.92
C ALA A 268 9.38 -3.13 7.09
N ILE A 269 9.41 -1.79 6.97
CA ILE A 269 8.86 -0.89 7.99
C ILE A 269 7.34 -0.99 8.02
N GLU A 270 6.66 -0.88 6.87
CA GLU A 270 5.20 -0.90 6.81
C GLU A 270 4.59 -2.16 7.45
N THR A 271 5.16 -3.34 7.16
CA THR A 271 4.61 -4.61 7.64
C THR A 271 4.90 -4.88 9.12
N PHE A 272 6.11 -4.57 9.59
CA PHE A 272 6.56 -5.02 10.92
C PHE A 272 6.68 -3.90 11.96
N PHE A 273 6.46 -2.64 11.58
CA PHE A 273 6.63 -1.54 12.52
C PHE A 273 5.65 -1.58 13.69
N THR A 274 4.37 -1.94 13.46
CA THR A 274 3.41 -2.06 14.56
C THR A 274 3.82 -3.16 15.53
N SER A 275 4.29 -4.30 15.00
CA SER A 275 4.88 -5.38 15.81
C SER A 275 6.12 -4.91 16.57
N TYR A 276 7.03 -4.18 15.93
CA TYR A 276 8.19 -3.56 16.58
C TYR A 276 7.76 -2.63 17.73
N GLY A 277 6.78 -1.75 17.50
CA GLY A 277 6.26 -0.84 18.50
C GLY A 277 5.68 -1.59 19.71
N THR A 278 4.89 -2.61 19.45
CA THR A 278 4.25 -3.39 20.50
C THR A 278 5.25 -4.24 21.27
N PHE A 279 6.07 -5.03 20.58
CA PHE A 279 6.92 -6.04 21.22
C PHE A 279 8.30 -5.51 21.64
N ARG A 280 8.80 -4.46 21.01
CA ARG A 280 10.13 -3.91 21.32
C ARG A 280 10.09 -2.61 22.10
N LEU A 281 9.17 -1.69 21.77
CA LEU A 281 9.00 -0.43 22.50
C LEU A 281 8.02 -0.55 23.68
N GLY A 282 7.25 -1.65 23.77
CA GLY A 282 6.27 -1.87 24.83
C GLY A 282 5.07 -0.92 24.77
N VAL A 283 4.74 -0.38 23.60
CA VAL A 283 3.58 0.50 23.43
C VAL A 283 2.36 -0.28 22.93
N ALA A 284 1.16 0.20 23.23
CA ALA A 284 -0.06 -0.39 22.71
C ALA A 284 -0.08 -0.35 21.18
N GLU A 285 -0.74 -1.34 20.54
CA GLU A 285 -0.86 -1.48 19.10
C GLU A 285 -1.40 -0.20 18.43
N SER A 286 -2.37 0.45 19.11
CA SER A 286 -2.93 1.74 18.68
C SER A 286 -1.87 2.86 18.65
N THR A 287 -1.00 2.92 19.64
CA THR A 287 0.09 3.90 19.72
C THR A 287 1.12 3.63 18.62
N ALA A 288 1.49 2.37 18.40
CA ALA A 288 2.39 1.98 17.32
C ALA A 288 1.82 2.36 15.94
N SER A 289 0.53 2.12 15.71
CA SER A 289 -0.16 2.56 14.49
C SER A 289 -0.18 4.08 14.34
N LEU A 290 -0.40 4.85 15.43
CA LEU A 290 -0.33 6.31 15.42
C LEU A 290 1.05 6.83 15.02
N LEU A 291 2.12 6.18 15.44
CA LEU A 291 3.49 6.56 15.06
C LEU A 291 3.68 6.48 13.53
N LEU A 292 3.16 5.42 12.87
CA LEU A 292 3.14 5.34 11.40
C LEU A 292 2.32 6.46 10.77
N GLY A 293 1.31 6.96 11.46
CA GLY A 293 0.52 8.11 11.01
C GLY A 293 1.33 9.38 10.82
N PHE A 294 2.34 9.63 11.65
CA PHE A 294 3.24 10.79 11.46
C PHE A 294 4.02 10.68 10.14
N PHE A 295 4.47 9.48 9.78
CA PHE A 295 5.11 9.25 8.48
C PHE A 295 4.16 9.56 7.32
N SER A 296 2.95 9.01 7.35
CA SER A 296 1.94 9.22 6.30
C SER A 296 1.51 10.69 6.19
N LEU A 297 1.33 11.37 7.32
CA LEU A 297 0.96 12.79 7.37
C LEU A 297 2.00 13.66 6.68
N THR A 298 3.27 13.47 7.03
CA THR A 298 4.36 14.26 6.46
C THR A 298 4.65 13.89 5.02
N PHE A 299 4.52 12.62 4.63
CA PHE A 299 4.57 12.20 3.24
C PHE A 299 3.55 12.97 2.38
N ILE A 300 2.28 13.04 2.81
CA ILE A 300 1.23 13.77 2.08
C ILE A 300 1.53 15.27 2.05
N ALA A 301 1.90 15.87 3.18
CA ALA A 301 2.19 17.30 3.28
C ALA A 301 3.38 17.72 2.39
N PHE A 302 4.38 16.86 2.27
CA PHE A 302 5.59 17.13 1.49
C PHE A 302 5.54 16.60 0.05
N SER A 303 4.44 15.98 -0.38
CA SER A 303 4.30 15.47 -1.76
C SER A 303 4.43 16.60 -2.80
N ILE A 304 3.78 17.75 -2.58
CA ILE A 304 3.89 18.90 -3.49
C ILE A 304 5.26 19.58 -3.38
N PRO A 305 5.78 19.95 -2.20
CA PRO A 305 7.13 20.49 -2.05
C PRO A 305 8.22 19.57 -2.64
N GLY A 306 8.08 18.25 -2.49
CA GLY A 306 9.02 17.27 -3.05
C GLY A 306 9.06 17.28 -4.59
N GLY A 307 7.90 17.42 -5.23
CA GLY A 307 7.81 17.61 -6.69
C GLY A 307 8.44 18.93 -7.14
N MET A 308 8.12 20.04 -6.45
CA MET A 308 8.71 21.36 -6.75
C MET A 308 10.24 21.38 -6.58
N LEU A 309 10.75 20.66 -5.60
CA LEU A 309 12.18 20.53 -5.38
C LEU A 309 12.86 19.79 -6.54
N ALA A 310 12.21 18.75 -7.06
CA ALA A 310 12.71 18.00 -8.20
C ALA A 310 12.73 18.80 -9.49
N GLU A 311 11.81 19.75 -9.68
CA GLU A 311 11.84 20.68 -10.79
C GLU A 311 13.07 21.60 -10.76
N ARG A 312 13.56 21.96 -9.55
CA ARG A 312 14.71 22.85 -9.37
C ARG A 312 16.06 22.13 -9.35
N TRP A 313 16.12 20.98 -8.68
CA TRP A 313 17.38 20.25 -8.42
C TRP A 313 17.61 19.10 -9.40
N GLY A 314 16.58 18.69 -10.14
CA GLY A 314 16.51 17.47 -10.90
C GLY A 314 15.99 16.30 -10.08
N ARG A 315 15.29 15.38 -10.73
CA ARG A 315 14.63 14.24 -10.07
C ARG A 315 15.62 13.28 -9.43
N ARG A 316 16.70 12.96 -10.13
CA ARG A 316 17.75 12.05 -9.63
C ARG A 316 18.36 12.55 -8.32
N ARG A 317 18.74 13.84 -8.27
CA ARG A 317 19.32 14.43 -7.05
C ARG A 317 18.33 14.43 -5.91
N THR A 318 17.09 14.77 -6.18
CA THR A 318 16.00 14.78 -5.18
C THR A 318 15.76 13.38 -4.60
N ILE A 319 15.69 12.34 -5.45
CA ILE A 319 15.54 10.94 -5.00
C ILE A 319 16.76 10.51 -4.18
N LEU A 320 17.97 10.78 -4.63
CA LEU A 320 19.19 10.44 -3.88
C LEU A 320 19.22 11.11 -2.51
N THR A 321 18.86 12.40 -2.42
CA THR A 321 18.77 13.11 -1.14
C THR A 321 17.74 12.45 -0.21
N GLY A 322 16.57 12.08 -0.72
CA GLY A 322 15.55 11.37 0.04
C GLY A 322 16.03 10.00 0.54
N LEU A 323 16.68 9.21 -0.32
CA LEU A 323 17.21 7.89 0.04
C LEU A 323 18.32 7.98 1.11
N VAL A 324 19.25 8.94 0.98
CA VAL A 324 20.30 9.18 1.99
C VAL A 324 19.68 9.59 3.31
N ALA A 325 18.75 10.56 3.30
CA ALA A 325 18.07 11.00 4.50
C ALA A 325 17.33 9.85 5.20
N LEU A 326 16.58 9.03 4.44
CA LEU A 326 15.91 7.83 4.96
C LEU A 326 16.89 6.83 5.56
N SER A 327 17.98 6.53 4.86
CA SER A 327 19.00 5.59 5.36
C SER A 327 19.56 6.04 6.69
N VAL A 328 19.91 7.34 6.82
CA VAL A 328 20.43 7.91 8.06
C VAL A 328 19.38 7.87 9.18
N LEU A 329 18.15 8.31 8.89
CA LEU A 329 17.07 8.34 9.88
C LEU A 329 16.72 6.94 10.40
N LEU A 330 16.62 5.96 9.50
CA LEU A 330 16.31 4.58 9.89
C LEU A 330 17.46 3.92 10.66
N LEU A 331 18.72 4.21 10.29
CA LEU A 331 19.87 3.76 11.09
C LEU A 331 19.88 4.41 12.47
N LEU A 332 19.54 5.70 12.59
CA LEU A 332 19.42 6.36 13.91
C LEU A 332 18.33 5.73 14.76
N ALA A 333 17.24 5.25 14.17
CA ALA A 333 16.17 4.55 14.88
C ALA A 333 16.67 3.30 15.62
N SER A 334 17.64 2.56 15.06
CA SER A 334 18.21 1.38 15.71
C SER A 334 19.00 1.69 16.99
N PHE A 335 19.55 2.91 17.10
CA PHE A 335 20.30 3.36 18.26
C PHE A 335 19.46 4.09 19.31
N LEU A 336 18.24 4.51 18.93
CA LEU A 336 17.37 5.34 19.74
C LEU A 336 15.99 4.68 19.95
N PRO A 337 15.89 3.52 20.63
CA PRO A 337 14.62 2.81 20.85
C PRO A 337 13.74 3.55 21.87
N ASN A 338 13.35 4.76 21.55
CA ASN A 338 12.50 5.63 22.35
C ASN A 338 11.33 6.13 21.51
N VAL A 339 10.13 6.11 22.07
CA VAL A 339 8.88 6.45 21.37
C VAL A 339 8.94 7.85 20.73
N TYR A 340 9.47 8.85 21.47
CA TYR A 340 9.55 10.23 20.96
C TYR A 340 10.59 10.36 19.83
N ALA A 341 11.73 9.67 19.97
CA ALA A 341 12.77 9.65 18.94
C ALA A 341 12.24 8.96 17.66
N ILE A 342 11.58 7.82 17.81
CA ILE A 342 10.94 7.10 16.69
C ILE A 342 9.85 7.98 16.03
N ALA A 343 9.02 8.67 16.81
CA ALA A 343 8.02 9.59 16.26
C ALA A 343 8.66 10.69 15.41
N ALA A 344 9.73 11.31 15.91
CA ALA A 344 10.47 12.35 15.16
C ALA A 344 11.13 11.77 13.89
N ILE A 345 11.71 10.58 13.98
CA ILE A 345 12.33 9.88 12.84
C ILE A 345 11.28 9.56 11.78
N LEU A 346 10.12 9.04 12.15
CA LEU A 346 9.04 8.76 11.21
C LEU A 346 8.47 10.03 10.59
N PHE A 347 8.32 11.11 11.39
CA PHE A 347 7.91 12.41 10.87
C PHE A 347 8.87 12.93 9.79
N LEU A 348 10.18 12.94 10.05
CA LEU A 348 11.19 13.34 9.07
C LEU A 348 11.31 12.32 7.93
N GLY A 349 11.13 11.04 8.22
CA GLY A 349 11.15 9.95 7.25
C GLY A 349 10.06 10.07 6.19
N GLY A 350 8.85 10.49 6.58
CA GLY A 350 7.76 10.75 5.62
C GLY A 350 8.09 11.87 4.64
N MET A 351 8.76 12.94 5.12
CA MET A 351 9.26 14.02 4.26
C MET A 351 10.30 13.49 3.25
N ALA A 352 11.27 12.71 3.74
CA ALA A 352 12.31 12.11 2.90
C ALA A 352 11.71 11.10 1.90
N TRP A 353 10.70 10.33 2.29
CA TRP A 353 9.99 9.41 1.41
C TRP A 353 9.23 10.13 0.30
N ALA A 354 8.66 11.31 0.57
CA ALA A 354 8.02 12.13 -0.46
C ALA A 354 8.99 12.51 -1.58
N LEU A 355 10.26 12.84 -1.25
CA LEU A 355 11.28 13.14 -2.24
C LEU A 355 11.57 11.93 -3.15
N VAL A 356 11.48 10.73 -2.64
CA VAL A 356 11.72 9.49 -3.41
C VAL A 356 10.50 9.11 -4.23
N ASN A 357 9.36 8.91 -3.57
CA ASN A 357 8.19 8.28 -4.15
C ASN A 357 7.54 9.12 -5.25
N ILE A 358 7.34 10.43 -5.00
CA ILE A 358 6.65 11.33 -5.94
C ILE A 358 7.41 11.48 -7.26
N ASN A 359 8.74 11.37 -7.21
CA ASN A 359 9.60 11.60 -8.38
C ASN A 359 9.95 10.31 -9.15
N SER A 360 9.65 9.15 -8.58
CA SER A 360 10.05 7.85 -9.13
C SER A 360 9.31 7.48 -10.43
N LEU A 361 7.98 7.55 -10.44
CA LEU A 361 7.18 7.25 -11.63
C LEU A 361 7.45 8.24 -12.77
N PRO A 362 7.44 9.57 -12.57
CA PRO A 362 7.81 10.51 -13.62
C PRO A 362 9.21 10.25 -14.20
N MET A 363 10.18 9.85 -13.39
CA MET A 363 11.54 9.55 -13.85
C MET A 363 11.57 8.33 -14.79
N ILE A 364 10.78 7.28 -14.51
CA ILE A 364 10.66 6.12 -15.41
C ILE A 364 9.99 6.51 -16.73
N VAL A 365 8.90 7.25 -16.65
CA VAL A 365 8.12 7.68 -17.81
C VAL A 365 8.96 8.54 -18.75
N ASP A 366 9.83 9.41 -18.22
CA ASP A 366 10.70 10.27 -19.04
C ASP A 366 11.89 9.54 -19.68
N ILE A 367 12.16 8.28 -19.31
CA ILE A 367 13.09 7.41 -20.05
C ILE A 367 12.47 6.90 -21.35
N ALA A 368 11.14 6.83 -21.43
CA ALA A 368 10.45 6.32 -22.61
C ALA A 368 10.82 7.14 -23.87
N PRO A 369 11.24 6.49 -24.96
CA PRO A 369 11.65 7.19 -26.17
C PRO A 369 10.46 7.78 -26.94
N ASP A 370 9.26 7.22 -26.78
CA ASP A 370 8.02 7.60 -27.46
C ASP A 370 6.84 7.57 -26.48
N ASP A 371 5.90 8.49 -26.66
CA ASP A 371 4.68 8.59 -25.85
C ASP A 371 3.81 7.32 -25.94
N ARG A 372 3.93 6.54 -27.01
CA ARG A 372 3.26 5.24 -27.18
C ARG A 372 3.70 4.21 -26.14
N LEU A 373 4.89 4.32 -25.61
CA LEU A 373 5.47 3.41 -24.63
C LEU A 373 5.25 3.83 -23.16
N LEU A 374 4.56 4.94 -22.91
CA LEU A 374 4.31 5.44 -21.55
C LEU A 374 3.56 4.39 -20.69
N GLY A 375 2.59 3.68 -21.27
CA GLY A 375 1.87 2.60 -20.59
C GLY A 375 2.80 1.46 -20.20
N THR A 376 3.67 1.02 -21.11
CA THR A 376 4.68 -0.03 -20.89
C THR A 376 5.61 0.34 -19.74
N TYR A 377 6.17 1.56 -19.73
CA TYR A 377 7.10 2.01 -18.69
C TYR A 377 6.41 2.16 -17.33
N THR A 378 5.16 2.66 -17.33
CA THR A 378 4.32 2.68 -16.13
C THR A 378 4.05 1.26 -15.61
N GLY A 379 3.76 0.30 -16.50
CA GLY A 379 3.57 -1.10 -16.16
C GLY A 379 4.80 -1.71 -15.49
N LEU A 380 6.00 -1.45 -16.04
CA LEU A 380 7.27 -1.91 -15.44
C LEU A 380 7.50 -1.34 -14.03
N TYR A 381 7.17 -0.06 -13.82
CA TYR A 381 7.18 0.56 -12.48
C TYR A 381 6.34 -0.22 -11.49
N TYR A 382 5.07 -0.49 -11.84
CA TYR A 382 4.17 -1.23 -10.96
C TYR A 382 4.58 -2.68 -10.75
N ILE A 383 5.11 -3.36 -11.77
CA ILE A 383 5.66 -4.72 -11.63
C ILE A 383 6.81 -4.73 -10.61
N SER A 384 7.74 -3.78 -10.71
CA SER A 384 8.86 -3.68 -9.77
C SER A 384 8.39 -3.44 -8.34
N GLY A 385 7.44 -2.51 -8.15
CA GLY A 385 6.83 -2.24 -6.84
C GLY A 385 6.06 -3.44 -6.27
N THR A 386 5.28 -4.14 -7.10
CA THR A 386 4.52 -5.33 -6.68
C THR A 386 5.45 -6.49 -6.29
N LEU A 387 6.51 -6.73 -7.06
CA LEU A 387 7.53 -7.72 -6.70
C LEU A 387 8.18 -7.40 -5.35
N ALA A 388 8.48 -6.13 -5.10
CA ALA A 388 9.02 -5.69 -3.82
C ALA A 388 8.02 -5.87 -2.66
N ALA A 389 6.73 -5.62 -2.91
CA ALA A 389 5.66 -5.82 -1.93
C ALA A 389 5.40 -7.31 -1.62
N ILE A 390 5.77 -8.22 -2.53
CA ILE A 390 5.73 -9.67 -2.28
C ILE A 390 7.00 -10.11 -1.55
N VAL A 391 8.18 -9.74 -2.06
CA VAL A 391 9.46 -10.21 -1.54
C VAL A 391 9.77 -9.56 -0.19
N GLY A 392 9.47 -8.27 -0.01
CA GLY A 392 9.83 -7.48 1.16
C GLY A 392 9.37 -8.09 2.48
N PRO A 393 8.06 -8.29 2.71
CA PRO A 393 7.56 -8.84 3.97
C PRO A 393 8.08 -10.26 4.26
N ILE A 394 8.18 -11.13 3.25
CA ILE A 394 8.69 -12.50 3.41
C ILE A 394 10.16 -12.47 3.84
N LEU A 395 10.99 -11.72 3.12
CA LEU A 395 12.41 -11.59 3.40
C LEU A 395 12.66 -10.99 4.78
N ASN A 396 11.96 -9.93 5.13
CA ASN A 396 12.12 -9.28 6.42
C ASN A 396 11.62 -10.16 7.56
N GLY A 397 10.50 -10.86 7.38
CA GLY A 397 10.02 -11.84 8.35
C GLY A 397 11.03 -12.95 8.58
N TRP A 398 11.67 -13.46 7.51
CA TRP A 398 12.72 -14.46 7.61
C TRP A 398 13.97 -13.93 8.36
N ILE A 399 14.39 -12.69 8.08
CA ILE A 399 15.54 -12.06 8.77
C ILE A 399 15.23 -11.87 10.26
N ILE A 400 14.04 -11.40 10.61
CA ILE A 400 13.60 -11.27 12.01
C ILE A 400 13.70 -12.62 12.72
N GLU A 401 13.21 -13.69 12.10
CA GLU A 401 13.24 -15.04 12.66
C GLU A 401 14.67 -15.58 12.80
N ALA A 402 15.49 -15.44 11.74
CA ALA A 402 16.88 -15.89 11.71
C ALA A 402 17.78 -15.18 12.72
N THR A 403 17.42 -13.97 13.12
CA THR A 403 18.15 -13.17 14.13
C THR A 403 17.60 -13.35 15.56
N GLY A 404 16.86 -14.41 15.80
CA GLY A 404 16.30 -14.70 17.13
C GLY A 404 15.11 -13.81 17.48
N LYS A 405 14.28 -13.48 16.49
CA LYS A 405 13.08 -12.66 16.60
C LYS A 405 13.37 -11.21 17.00
N ASN A 406 14.47 -10.68 16.48
CA ASN A 406 14.89 -9.31 16.73
C ASN A 406 14.20 -8.34 15.75
N TYR A 407 13.19 -7.61 16.18
CA TYR A 407 12.48 -6.62 15.37
C TYR A 407 13.31 -5.35 15.08
N ASP A 408 14.38 -5.09 15.82
CA ASP A 408 15.30 -3.98 15.50
C ASP A 408 15.90 -4.14 14.09
N THR A 409 15.92 -5.39 13.56
CA THR A 409 16.45 -5.71 12.24
C THR A 409 15.78 -4.94 11.10
N ILE A 410 14.51 -4.52 11.24
CA ILE A 410 13.84 -3.70 10.22
C ILE A 410 14.61 -2.39 9.98
N PHE A 411 15.26 -1.83 11.01
CA PHE A 411 16.06 -0.62 10.93
C PHE A 411 17.51 -0.85 10.46
N TYR A 412 17.88 -2.08 10.17
CA TYR A 412 19.13 -2.42 9.47
C TYR A 412 18.85 -2.85 8.03
N VAL A 413 17.81 -3.63 7.83
CA VAL A 413 17.43 -4.14 6.51
C VAL A 413 16.93 -3.02 5.61
N ALA A 414 16.03 -2.16 6.09
CA ALA A 414 15.51 -1.07 5.28
C ALA A 414 16.63 -0.12 4.78
N PRO A 415 17.54 0.40 5.63
CA PRO A 415 18.68 1.18 5.15
C PRO A 415 19.60 0.43 4.21
N ALA A 416 19.86 -0.87 4.43
CA ALA A 416 20.68 -1.66 3.53
C ALA A 416 20.10 -1.69 2.11
N PHE A 417 18.80 -1.90 1.96
CA PHE A 417 18.13 -1.83 0.66
C PHE A 417 18.08 -0.40 0.10
N MET A 418 17.96 0.64 0.94
CA MET A 418 18.09 2.03 0.49
C MET A 418 19.50 2.32 -0.05
N LEU A 419 20.55 1.76 0.56
CA LEU A 419 21.92 1.88 0.05
C LEU A 419 22.11 1.17 -1.29
N VAL A 420 21.50 0.00 -1.48
CA VAL A 420 21.46 -0.66 -2.81
C VAL A 420 20.76 0.24 -3.83
N ALA A 421 19.64 0.84 -3.45
CA ALA A 421 18.91 1.78 -4.32
C ALA A 421 19.77 3.01 -4.67
N ILE A 422 20.48 3.58 -3.70
CA ILE A 422 21.44 4.68 -3.93
C ILE A 422 22.50 4.26 -4.94
N GLY A 423 23.10 3.06 -4.77
CA GLY A 423 24.08 2.52 -5.69
C GLY A 423 23.54 2.41 -7.12
N CYS A 424 22.34 1.87 -7.29
CA CYS A 424 21.69 1.79 -8.59
C CYS A 424 21.43 3.19 -9.17
N MET A 425 20.83 4.09 -8.36
CA MET A 425 20.52 5.46 -8.77
C MET A 425 21.74 6.28 -9.16
N TRP A 426 22.90 5.97 -8.57
CA TRP A 426 24.15 6.67 -8.90
C TRP A 426 24.55 6.50 -10.37
N PHE A 427 24.24 5.37 -10.97
CA PHE A 427 24.56 5.05 -12.36
C PHE A 427 23.40 5.34 -13.34
N VAL A 428 22.24 5.76 -12.85
CA VAL A 428 21.13 6.20 -13.73
C VAL A 428 21.48 7.54 -14.35
N THR A 429 21.52 7.59 -15.69
CA THR A 429 21.91 8.78 -16.46
C THR A 429 20.76 9.42 -17.24
N ARG A 430 19.58 8.76 -17.30
CA ARG A 430 18.39 9.23 -18.01
C ARG A 430 17.17 9.31 -17.09
N GLY A 431 16.11 10.01 -17.50
CA GLY A 431 14.87 10.17 -16.75
C GLY A 431 14.71 11.52 -16.05
N GLU A 432 15.63 12.45 -16.28
CA GLU A 432 15.40 13.87 -15.94
C GLU A 432 14.35 14.46 -16.86
N ALA A 433 13.61 15.49 -16.38
CA ALA A 433 12.63 16.21 -17.19
C ALA A 433 13.28 16.73 -18.47
N ARG A 434 12.64 16.51 -19.60
CA ARG A 434 13.07 17.10 -20.87
C ARG A 434 12.80 18.62 -20.78
N THR A 435 13.86 19.42 -20.72
CA THR A 435 13.82 20.88 -20.82
C THR A 435 13.59 21.31 -22.28
#